data_35832c535e0f1f2cc647b9ecf5b75911
#
_entry.id   35832c535e0f1f2cc647b9ecf5b75911
#
_cell.length_a   1.000
_cell.length_b   1.000
_cell.length_c   1.000
_cell.angle_alpha   90.00
_cell.angle_beta   90.00
_cell.angle_gamma   90.00
#
_symmetry.space_group_name_H-M   'P 1'
#
loop_
_entity.id
_entity.type
_entity.pdbx_description
1 polymer ?
#
loop_
_entity_poly.entity_id
_entity_poly.type
_entity_poly.pdbx_seq_one_letter_code
_entity_poly.pdbx_strand_id
1 'polypeptide(L)'
;MAITAGTNLNSVAAPQKQTLSSNYVDFTSSSTEGWAQQYLPELMEKEAEVFGPRTISGFLNQVGAEEAMTSDRVIWSEQSRLHISLRGTIDLDGNVSSSGAKGKFTVTTDIDGNDADDGFTLASHGVRNHDICLLSTPGYVSRVMVVAVDGTAIGVRAYDEDVLTNHSETAGAATLLVIGSEYKKGDNYDGSATHEANEPKFKTFTNKPIIMKDYYEVSGSDAGRIGWIEVSSEGGASGYLWYLKAEADTRARFTDYLEMAMLESEPGSNSTNVDGELGLSPEGDAGTEGLFYAIENRGNVTTGVTGVNAATDLAEFDAILAEFDKQGAIEENMMFVNRSTSLAIDDMLASMNSHGAGGTSYGVFDNSEDMALNLGFSGFRRGSYDFYKSDFRYLNDKATRGGVNATAGSEALRGVIIPAGSSSVYDQTVGAAVRRPFLHVRYRASQTDDRRMKTWVTGSVGAATSALDVMQIHMLSERCLVTQGANNFMLMK
;
A
#
# COMPACT_ATOMS: atom_id res chain seq x y z
N MET A 1 -14.32 20.10 -22.73
CA MET A 1 -15.32 21.09 -22.27
C MET A 1 -15.19 21.18 -20.76
N ALA A 2 -14.83 22.36 -20.22
CA ALA A 2 -14.70 22.51 -18.77
C ALA A 2 -16.10 22.49 -18.14
N ILE A 3 -16.36 21.51 -17.27
CA ILE A 3 -17.60 21.46 -16.50
C ILE A 3 -17.40 22.38 -15.30
N THR A 4 -18.17 23.48 -15.27
CA THR A 4 -18.17 24.39 -14.11
C THR A 4 -19.18 23.88 -13.10
N ALA A 5 -18.71 23.51 -11.92
CA ALA A 5 -19.59 23.15 -10.80
C ALA A 5 -20.49 24.35 -10.44
N GLY A 6 -21.75 24.10 -10.11
CA GLY A 6 -22.68 25.15 -9.66
C GLY A 6 -22.13 25.89 -8.43
N THR A 7 -22.31 27.20 -8.41
CA THR A 7 -21.80 28.07 -7.33
C THR A 7 -22.42 27.75 -5.96
N ASN A 8 -23.54 27.07 -5.92
CA ASN A 8 -24.31 26.78 -4.70
C ASN A 8 -24.17 25.33 -4.20
N LEU A 9 -23.20 24.56 -4.71
CA LEU A 9 -22.96 23.21 -4.21
C LEU A 9 -22.68 23.16 -2.70
N ASN A 10 -22.05 24.20 -2.16
CA ASN A 10 -21.74 24.27 -0.73
C ASN A 10 -22.96 24.62 0.15
N SER A 11 -24.06 25.13 -0.44
CA SER A 11 -25.27 25.47 0.30
C SER A 11 -26.27 24.32 0.41
N VAL A 12 -26.05 23.21 -0.31
CA VAL A 12 -26.96 22.06 -0.39
C VAL A 12 -26.49 20.90 0.50
N ALA A 13 -25.20 20.84 0.81
CA ALA A 13 -24.61 19.79 1.63
C ALA A 13 -24.41 20.26 3.07
N ALA A 14 -24.71 19.41 4.03
CA ALA A 14 -24.35 19.63 5.41
C ALA A 14 -22.81 19.69 5.54
N PRO A 15 -22.24 20.65 6.31
CA PRO A 15 -20.81 20.72 6.52
C PRO A 15 -20.29 19.49 7.25
N GLN A 16 -19.04 19.13 6.99
CA GLN A 16 -18.40 17.96 7.60
C GLN A 16 -18.33 18.01 9.13
N LYS A 17 -18.08 19.21 9.67
CA LYS A 17 -18.13 19.42 11.10
C LYS A 17 -19.57 19.73 11.48
N GLN A 18 -20.27 18.69 11.87
CA GLN A 18 -21.65 18.78 12.27
C GLN A 18 -21.73 19.09 13.76
N THR A 19 -22.28 20.24 14.09
CA THR A 19 -22.94 20.42 15.36
C THR A 19 -24.42 20.15 15.10
N LEU A 20 -25.05 19.33 15.91
CA LEU A 20 -26.47 18.96 15.76
C LEU A 20 -27.38 20.17 15.59
N SER A 21 -27.07 21.25 16.28
CA SER A 21 -27.82 22.53 16.23
C SER A 21 -27.76 23.26 14.88
N SER A 22 -26.78 22.97 14.00
CA SER A 22 -26.62 23.69 12.73
C SER A 22 -27.10 22.91 11.50
N ASN A 23 -27.24 21.58 11.61
CA ASN A 23 -27.51 20.71 10.47
C ASN A 23 -28.85 19.99 10.54
N TYR A 24 -29.46 19.98 11.71
CA TYR A 24 -30.76 19.36 11.92
C TYR A 24 -31.79 20.42 12.27
N VAL A 25 -33.03 20.15 11.90
CA VAL A 25 -34.16 21.01 12.25
C VAL A 25 -34.28 21.04 13.77
N ASP A 26 -34.13 22.21 14.38
CA ASP A 26 -34.32 22.42 15.81
C ASP A 26 -35.82 22.65 16.10
N PHE A 27 -36.48 21.63 16.63
CA PHE A 27 -37.88 21.68 16.96
C PHE A 27 -38.17 22.46 18.24
N THR A 28 -37.15 22.88 19.00
CA THR A 28 -37.30 23.44 20.34
C THR A 28 -36.98 24.92 20.43
N SER A 29 -36.27 25.47 19.44
CA SER A 29 -35.87 26.85 19.41
C SER A 29 -37.03 27.79 19.06
N SER A 30 -37.06 28.96 19.71
CA SER A 30 -37.99 30.04 19.36
C SER A 30 -37.52 30.81 18.12
N SER A 31 -36.41 30.40 17.49
CA SER A 31 -35.94 30.95 16.22
C SER A 31 -36.78 30.48 15.04
N THR A 32 -36.49 30.98 13.87
CA THR A 32 -37.20 30.67 12.62
C THR A 32 -37.28 29.19 12.29
N GLU A 33 -36.46 28.38 12.95
CA GLU A 33 -36.36 26.93 12.75
C GLU A 33 -37.21 26.11 13.75
N GLY A 34 -37.65 26.73 14.88
CA GLY A 34 -38.50 26.12 15.91
C GLY A 34 -40.00 26.14 15.60
N TRP A 35 -40.38 26.16 14.35
CA TRP A 35 -41.75 26.27 13.88
C TRP A 35 -42.62 25.01 14.05
N ALA A 36 -42.01 23.85 14.33
CA ALA A 36 -42.74 22.60 14.52
C ALA A 36 -43.70 22.63 15.70
N GLN A 37 -43.51 23.54 16.65
CA GLN A 37 -44.46 23.75 17.77
C GLN A 37 -45.72 24.50 17.35
N GLN A 38 -45.68 25.27 16.26
CA GLN A 38 -46.81 26.08 15.78
C GLN A 38 -47.50 25.45 14.56
N TYR A 39 -46.74 24.79 13.71
CA TYR A 39 -47.22 24.21 12.46
C TYR A 39 -46.66 22.79 12.36
N LEU A 40 -47.43 21.76 12.57
CA LEU A 40 -47.04 20.38 12.37
C LEU A 40 -46.76 20.11 10.87
N PRO A 41 -45.54 20.27 10.37
CA PRO A 41 -45.24 20.01 8.98
C PRO A 41 -45.13 18.52 8.73
N GLU A 42 -45.48 18.13 7.53
CA GLU A 42 -45.17 16.80 7.03
C GLU A 42 -43.67 16.71 6.74
N LEU A 43 -42.96 15.88 7.49
CA LEU A 43 -41.53 15.61 7.29
C LEU A 43 -41.34 14.39 6.40
N MET A 44 -40.51 14.52 5.38
CA MET A 44 -40.12 13.37 4.57
C MET A 44 -39.26 12.41 5.41
N GLU A 45 -39.61 11.13 5.40
CA GLU A 45 -38.94 10.10 6.20
C GLU A 45 -37.46 9.89 5.83
N LYS A 46 -37.08 10.16 4.58
CA LYS A 46 -35.69 9.98 4.09
C LYS A 46 -35.09 11.27 3.59
N GLU A 47 -33.90 11.60 4.09
CA GLU A 47 -33.07 12.60 3.47
C GLU A 47 -32.50 12.11 2.15
N ALA A 48 -32.45 12.98 1.15
CA ALA A 48 -31.75 12.67 -0.08
C ALA A 48 -30.23 12.72 0.12
N GLU A 49 -29.55 11.69 -0.26
CA GLU A 49 -28.09 11.66 -0.31
C GLU A 49 -27.59 12.43 -1.52
N VAL A 50 -27.10 13.66 -1.30
CA VAL A 50 -26.69 14.59 -2.36
C VAL A 50 -25.47 14.09 -3.12
N PHE A 51 -24.57 13.40 -2.45
CA PHE A 51 -23.31 12.92 -3.03
C PHE A 51 -23.26 11.41 -3.26
N GLY A 52 -24.39 10.73 -3.23
CA GLY A 52 -24.48 9.27 -3.39
C GLY A 52 -23.82 8.51 -2.23
N PRO A 53 -23.28 7.32 -2.44
CA PRO A 53 -22.67 6.54 -1.37
C PRO A 53 -21.58 7.37 -0.66
N ARG A 54 -21.75 7.63 0.62
CA ARG A 54 -20.89 8.57 1.39
C ARG A 54 -19.65 7.91 1.95
N THR A 55 -19.58 6.58 1.98
CA THR A 55 -18.48 5.82 2.57
C THR A 55 -17.46 5.40 1.52
N ILE A 56 -16.19 5.38 1.92
CA ILE A 56 -15.06 4.85 1.14
C ILE A 56 -14.59 3.51 1.67
N SER A 57 -15.15 3.06 2.80
CA SER A 57 -14.79 1.82 3.46
C SER A 57 -15.08 0.59 2.59
N GLY A 58 -14.25 -0.42 2.72
CA GLY A 58 -14.37 -1.68 1.98
C GLY A 58 -13.17 -2.04 1.11
N PHE A 59 -12.25 -1.10 0.86
CA PHE A 59 -11.03 -1.35 0.11
C PHE A 59 -10.16 -2.43 0.78
N LEU A 60 -9.83 -2.24 2.06
CA LEU A 60 -9.02 -3.20 2.81
C LEU A 60 -9.73 -4.55 3.02
N ASN A 61 -11.05 -4.55 3.13
CA ASN A 61 -11.83 -5.79 3.16
C ASN A 61 -11.81 -6.56 1.84
N GLN A 62 -11.70 -5.86 0.74
CA GLN A 62 -11.64 -6.46 -0.60
C GLN A 62 -10.26 -7.05 -0.91
N VAL A 63 -9.20 -6.39 -0.48
CA VAL A 63 -7.82 -6.70 -0.87
C VAL A 63 -7.07 -7.48 0.19
N GLY A 64 -7.40 -7.27 1.46
CA GLY A 64 -6.67 -7.80 2.61
C GLY A 64 -7.50 -8.75 3.47
N ALA A 65 -6.84 -9.30 4.48
CA ALA A 65 -7.46 -10.03 5.57
C ALA A 65 -7.25 -9.27 6.89
N GLU A 66 -8.11 -9.53 7.86
CA GLU A 66 -7.94 -9.01 9.21
C GLU A 66 -7.56 -10.13 10.16
N GLU A 67 -6.50 -9.96 10.94
CA GLU A 67 -6.03 -10.91 11.92
C GLU A 67 -5.83 -10.26 13.29
N ALA A 68 -6.14 -11.02 14.35
CA ALA A 68 -5.92 -10.56 15.72
C ALA A 68 -4.44 -10.62 16.10
N MET A 69 -4.00 -9.67 16.94
CA MET A 69 -2.69 -9.65 17.55
C MET A 69 -2.79 -9.27 19.04
N THR A 70 -1.80 -9.67 19.83
CA THR A 70 -1.69 -9.33 21.25
C THR A 70 -0.48 -8.45 21.57
N SER A 71 0.46 -8.34 20.63
CA SER A 71 1.71 -7.59 20.78
C SER A 71 1.56 -6.12 20.42
N ASP A 72 2.42 -5.25 20.99
CA ASP A 72 2.51 -3.83 20.64
C ASP A 72 3.25 -3.56 19.33
N ARG A 73 3.87 -4.57 18.75
CA ARG A 73 4.60 -4.49 17.49
C ARG A 73 4.40 -5.75 16.68
N VAL A 74 4.18 -5.59 15.39
CA VAL A 74 4.20 -6.68 14.42
C VAL A 74 5.58 -6.69 13.76
N ILE A 75 6.20 -7.87 13.70
CA ILE A 75 7.50 -8.07 13.05
C ILE A 75 7.32 -9.18 12.02
N TRP A 76 7.78 -8.93 10.79
CA TRP A 76 7.84 -9.96 9.75
C TRP A 76 9.20 -9.95 9.09
N SER A 77 9.55 -11.03 8.43
CA SER A 77 10.79 -11.16 7.69
C SER A 77 10.51 -11.32 6.20
N GLU A 78 11.34 -10.71 5.39
CA GLU A 78 11.33 -10.86 3.95
C GLU A 78 12.67 -11.40 3.49
N GLN A 79 12.62 -12.38 2.59
CA GLN A 79 13.81 -12.98 2.00
C GLN A 79 14.12 -12.27 0.68
N SER A 80 15.37 -11.88 0.52
CA SER A 80 15.88 -11.29 -0.70
C SER A 80 16.01 -12.33 -1.83
N ARG A 81 16.57 -11.92 -2.98
CA ARG A 81 16.78 -12.79 -4.14
C ARG A 81 17.60 -14.02 -3.79
N LEU A 82 17.29 -15.13 -4.44
CA LEU A 82 18.02 -16.38 -4.25
C LEU A 82 19.43 -16.31 -4.87
N HIS A 83 19.56 -15.63 -6.00
CA HIS A 83 20.82 -15.54 -6.74
C HIS A 83 21.63 -14.32 -6.32
N ILE A 84 22.94 -14.52 -6.13
CA ILE A 84 23.87 -13.45 -5.78
C ILE A 84 24.26 -12.71 -7.07
N SER A 85 23.83 -11.47 -7.17
CA SER A 85 24.24 -10.55 -8.22
C SER A 85 24.55 -9.19 -7.61
N LEU A 86 25.68 -8.60 -7.99
CA LEU A 86 26.24 -7.40 -7.38
C LEU A 86 26.58 -6.37 -8.44
N ARG A 87 26.46 -5.10 -8.11
CA ARG A 87 26.98 -3.98 -8.90
C ARG A 87 28.21 -3.41 -8.27
N GLY A 88 29.11 -2.91 -9.10
CA GLY A 88 30.37 -2.36 -8.62
C GLY A 88 31.22 -1.75 -9.70
N THR A 89 32.45 -1.56 -9.35
CA THR A 89 33.51 -1.08 -10.26
C THR A 89 34.52 -2.18 -10.50
N ILE A 90 35.05 -2.25 -11.73
CA ILE A 90 36.19 -3.13 -12.06
C ILE A 90 37.44 -2.29 -12.22
N ASP A 91 38.55 -2.75 -11.66
CA ASP A 91 39.87 -2.24 -11.83
C ASP A 91 40.70 -3.38 -12.43
N LEU A 92 41.12 -3.24 -13.68
CA LEU A 92 41.75 -4.29 -14.47
C LEU A 92 43.19 -4.60 -14.01
N ASP A 93 43.86 -3.61 -13.45
CA ASP A 93 45.22 -3.72 -12.89
C ASP A 93 45.22 -3.93 -11.38
N GLY A 94 44.02 -3.89 -10.76
CA GLY A 94 43.81 -4.01 -9.32
C GLY A 94 44.19 -5.40 -8.81
N ASN A 95 44.85 -5.44 -7.66
CA ASN A 95 45.18 -6.68 -6.98
C ASN A 95 44.51 -6.75 -5.62
N VAL A 96 44.02 -7.93 -5.25
CA VAL A 96 43.42 -8.19 -3.94
C VAL A 96 44.33 -9.16 -3.17
N SER A 97 44.86 -8.70 -2.05
CA SER A 97 45.63 -9.52 -1.08
C SER A 97 46.68 -10.46 -1.69
N SER A 98 47.70 -9.97 -2.42
CA SER A 98 48.82 -10.75 -2.97
C SER A 98 48.45 -12.09 -3.68
N SER A 99 47.20 -12.30 -4.02
CA SER A 99 46.68 -13.57 -4.57
C SER A 99 46.99 -13.77 -6.06
N GLY A 100 47.65 -12.78 -6.71
CA GLY A 100 47.92 -12.80 -8.14
C GLY A 100 46.67 -12.64 -9.00
N ALA A 101 45.60 -12.08 -8.45
CA ALA A 101 44.40 -11.69 -9.21
C ALA A 101 44.78 -10.62 -10.22
N LYS A 102 44.31 -10.78 -11.47
CA LYS A 102 44.51 -9.78 -12.54
C LYS A 102 43.23 -8.98 -12.80
N GLY A 103 42.53 -8.64 -11.76
CA GLY A 103 41.33 -7.79 -11.81
C GLY A 103 40.71 -7.73 -10.44
N LYS A 104 40.27 -6.54 -10.05
CA LYS A 104 39.64 -6.26 -8.78
C LYS A 104 38.22 -5.72 -9.04
N PHE A 105 37.22 -6.45 -8.64
CA PHE A 105 35.86 -5.96 -8.58
C PHE A 105 35.57 -5.43 -7.18
N THR A 106 35.11 -4.19 -7.08
CA THR A 106 34.73 -3.57 -5.81
C THR A 106 33.22 -3.42 -5.76
N VAL A 107 32.56 -4.07 -4.78
CA VAL A 107 31.13 -4.02 -4.58
C VAL A 107 30.72 -2.63 -4.13
N THR A 108 29.72 -2.05 -4.80
CA THR A 108 29.13 -0.76 -4.43
C THR A 108 27.69 -0.91 -3.98
N THR A 109 26.91 -1.78 -4.63
CA THR A 109 25.51 -2.05 -4.29
C THR A 109 25.16 -3.50 -4.62
N ASP A 110 24.04 -3.96 -4.14
CA ASP A 110 23.41 -5.16 -4.68
C ASP A 110 22.82 -4.90 -6.08
N ILE A 111 22.16 -5.89 -6.69
CA ILE A 111 21.58 -5.74 -8.03
C ILE A 111 20.39 -4.78 -8.03
N ASP A 112 19.68 -4.67 -6.91
CA ASP A 112 18.51 -3.82 -6.74
C ASP A 112 18.90 -2.35 -6.41
N GLY A 113 20.20 -2.10 -6.16
CA GLY A 113 20.75 -0.76 -5.91
C GLY A 113 20.88 -0.44 -4.42
N ASN A 114 20.61 -1.38 -3.52
CA ASN A 114 20.79 -1.15 -2.07
C ASN A 114 22.26 -1.05 -1.73
N ASP A 115 22.62 -0.08 -0.92
CA ASP A 115 23.96 0.16 -0.41
C ASP A 115 24.02 0.05 1.13
N ALA A 116 25.06 0.61 1.73
CA ALA A 116 25.24 0.57 3.18
C ALA A 116 24.15 1.38 3.92
N ASP A 117 23.62 2.44 3.31
CA ASP A 117 22.60 3.31 3.89
C ASP A 117 21.24 2.59 3.92
N ASP A 118 20.99 1.71 2.94
CA ASP A 118 19.80 0.84 2.87
C ASP A 118 19.93 -0.44 3.74
N GLY A 119 21.04 -0.59 4.45
CA GLY A 119 21.32 -1.72 5.34
C GLY A 119 21.89 -2.94 4.63
N PHE A 120 22.34 -2.80 3.38
CA PHE A 120 23.13 -3.82 2.72
C PHE A 120 24.57 -3.78 3.23
N THR A 121 25.05 -4.89 3.80
CA THR A 121 26.44 -4.95 4.28
C THR A 121 27.36 -5.31 3.14
N LEU A 122 27.98 -4.32 2.53
CA LEU A 122 28.83 -4.46 1.35
C LEU A 122 29.93 -5.53 1.49
N ALA A 123 30.48 -5.71 2.68
CA ALA A 123 31.49 -6.73 2.96
C ALA A 123 30.93 -8.15 3.17
N SER A 124 29.61 -8.28 3.32
CA SER A 124 28.93 -9.57 3.52
C SER A 124 28.11 -9.96 2.30
N HIS A 125 28.65 -9.78 1.12
CA HIS A 125 28.00 -9.99 -0.17
C HIS A 125 27.79 -11.47 -0.56
N GLY A 126 28.34 -12.43 0.19
CA GLY A 126 28.13 -13.86 -0.02
C GLY A 126 28.94 -14.50 -1.18
N VAL A 127 29.74 -13.74 -1.90
CA VAL A 127 30.67 -14.26 -2.92
C VAL A 127 31.87 -14.88 -2.22
N ARG A 128 32.29 -16.07 -2.68
CA ARG A 128 33.35 -16.87 -2.07
C ARG A 128 34.48 -17.13 -3.06
N ASN A 129 35.64 -17.51 -2.52
CA ASN A 129 36.72 -18.00 -3.35
C ASN A 129 36.27 -19.23 -4.14
N HIS A 130 36.71 -19.37 -5.36
CA HIS A 130 36.38 -20.42 -6.32
C HIS A 130 34.96 -20.33 -6.89
N ASP A 131 34.21 -19.29 -6.60
CA ASP A 131 32.94 -19.03 -7.30
C ASP A 131 33.21 -18.63 -8.75
N ILE A 132 32.44 -19.21 -9.66
CA ILE A 132 32.41 -18.85 -11.07
C ILE A 132 31.38 -17.73 -11.25
N CYS A 133 31.81 -16.66 -11.87
CA CYS A 133 30.96 -15.51 -12.07
C CYS A 133 30.91 -15.06 -13.55
N LEU A 134 29.79 -14.46 -13.91
CA LEU A 134 29.70 -13.61 -15.11
C LEU A 134 30.01 -12.18 -14.71
N LEU A 135 31.06 -11.62 -15.28
CA LEU A 135 31.38 -10.20 -15.18
C LEU A 135 30.91 -9.50 -16.42
N SER A 136 30.05 -8.51 -16.24
CA SER A 136 29.49 -7.69 -17.33
C SER A 136 29.86 -6.24 -17.13
N THR A 137 30.31 -5.61 -18.20
CA THR A 137 30.47 -4.15 -18.32
C THR A 137 29.78 -3.71 -19.61
N PRO A 138 29.53 -2.40 -19.84
CA PRO A 138 28.92 -1.95 -21.08
C PRO A 138 29.63 -2.45 -22.33
N GLY A 139 28.94 -3.28 -23.10
CA GLY A 139 29.44 -3.84 -24.35
C GLY A 139 30.22 -5.15 -24.25
N TYR A 140 30.54 -5.64 -23.05
CA TYR A 140 31.32 -6.87 -22.90
C TYR A 140 30.87 -7.75 -21.70
N VAL A 141 30.92 -9.07 -21.89
CA VAL A 141 30.62 -10.06 -20.83
C VAL A 141 31.69 -11.16 -20.85
N SER A 142 32.28 -11.45 -19.70
CA SER A 142 33.26 -12.54 -19.55
C SER A 142 32.90 -13.45 -18.39
N ARG A 143 33.47 -14.68 -18.44
CA ARG A 143 33.41 -15.65 -17.34
C ARG A 143 34.67 -15.53 -16.53
N VAL A 144 34.52 -15.33 -15.24
CA VAL A 144 35.64 -15.14 -14.32
C VAL A 144 35.49 -16.08 -13.12
N MET A 145 36.61 -16.45 -12.53
CA MET A 145 36.70 -17.17 -11.27
C MET A 145 37.19 -16.23 -10.18
N VAL A 146 36.54 -16.30 -9.03
CA VAL A 146 36.97 -15.55 -7.84
C VAL A 146 38.17 -16.25 -7.21
N VAL A 147 39.25 -15.52 -7.04
CA VAL A 147 40.50 -16.04 -6.47
C VAL A 147 40.85 -15.49 -5.10
N ALA A 148 40.25 -14.36 -4.73
CA ALA A 148 40.39 -13.76 -3.40
C ALA A 148 39.18 -12.87 -3.08
N VAL A 149 38.80 -12.82 -1.82
CA VAL A 149 37.80 -11.92 -1.29
C VAL A 149 38.41 -11.19 -0.09
N ASP A 150 38.30 -9.85 -0.07
CA ASP A 150 38.79 -9.02 1.02
C ASP A 150 37.78 -7.85 1.24
N GLY A 151 36.87 -8.04 2.19
CA GLY A 151 35.80 -7.10 2.44
C GLY A 151 34.93 -6.84 1.20
N THR A 152 34.93 -5.62 0.69
CA THR A 152 34.17 -5.23 -0.51
C THR A 152 34.90 -5.55 -1.82
N ALA A 153 36.17 -5.97 -1.74
CA ALA A 153 37.03 -6.21 -2.90
C ALA A 153 37.08 -7.69 -3.25
N ILE A 154 36.70 -8.03 -4.47
CA ILE A 154 36.71 -9.36 -5.04
C ILE A 154 37.77 -9.46 -6.13
N GLY A 155 38.78 -10.30 -5.91
CA GLY A 155 39.80 -10.57 -6.91
C GLY A 155 39.32 -11.60 -7.93
N VAL A 156 39.35 -11.27 -9.20
CA VAL A 156 38.84 -12.12 -10.27
C VAL A 156 39.92 -12.48 -11.28
N ARG A 157 39.80 -13.64 -11.89
CA ARG A 157 40.57 -14.08 -13.04
C ARG A 157 39.67 -14.55 -14.15
N ALA A 158 39.89 -14.09 -15.35
CA ALA A 158 39.20 -14.65 -16.51
C ALA A 158 39.73 -16.05 -16.84
N TYR A 159 38.85 -16.88 -17.37
CA TYR A 159 39.24 -18.18 -17.93
C TYR A 159 40.10 -18.00 -19.19
N ASP A 160 39.90 -16.89 -19.91
CA ASP A 160 40.71 -16.47 -21.04
C ASP A 160 41.47 -15.18 -20.65
N GLU A 161 42.79 -15.19 -20.68
CA GLU A 161 43.62 -14.11 -20.17
C GLU A 161 43.42 -12.76 -20.90
N ASP A 162 43.05 -12.79 -22.17
CA ASP A 162 42.86 -11.58 -22.98
C ASP A 162 41.52 -10.92 -22.77
N VAL A 163 40.58 -11.54 -22.06
CA VAL A 163 39.19 -11.12 -21.95
C VAL A 163 39.01 -9.96 -20.98
N LEU A 164 39.77 -9.88 -19.88
CA LEU A 164 39.63 -8.80 -18.92
C LEU A 164 39.97 -7.42 -19.51
N THR A 165 40.93 -7.33 -20.42
CA THR A 165 41.34 -6.06 -21.05
C THR A 165 40.26 -5.43 -21.92
N ASN A 166 39.23 -6.18 -22.30
CA ASN A 166 38.09 -5.67 -23.09
C ASN A 166 37.01 -5.02 -22.23
N HIS A 167 37.08 -5.15 -20.90
CA HIS A 167 36.14 -4.50 -19.99
C HIS A 167 36.46 -3.01 -19.84
N SER A 168 35.42 -2.22 -19.64
CA SER A 168 35.56 -0.80 -19.35
C SER A 168 35.56 -0.57 -17.84
N GLU A 169 36.53 0.21 -17.36
CA GLU A 169 36.62 0.62 -15.95
C GLU A 169 35.68 1.74 -15.56
N THR A 170 34.62 1.95 -16.31
CA THR A 170 33.61 2.98 -15.98
C THR A 170 32.99 2.71 -14.60
N ALA A 171 33.10 3.69 -13.73
CA ALA A 171 32.60 3.58 -12.36
C ALA A 171 31.12 3.21 -12.29
N GLY A 172 30.79 2.22 -11.47
CA GLY A 172 29.42 1.78 -11.22
C GLY A 172 28.73 1.02 -12.34
N ALA A 173 29.45 0.73 -13.45
CA ALA A 173 28.86 0.07 -14.62
C ALA A 173 29.10 -1.44 -14.69
N ALA A 174 29.88 -2.00 -13.76
CA ALA A 174 30.15 -3.43 -13.75
C ALA A 174 29.13 -4.21 -12.93
N THR A 175 28.72 -5.37 -13.45
CA THR A 175 27.82 -6.31 -12.74
C THR A 175 28.52 -7.66 -12.64
N LEU A 176 28.47 -8.25 -11.45
CA LEU A 176 29.03 -9.57 -11.16
C LEU A 176 27.88 -10.51 -10.74
N LEU A 177 27.65 -11.56 -11.50
CA LEU A 177 26.64 -12.60 -11.21
C LEU A 177 27.32 -13.93 -10.90
N VAL A 178 27.07 -14.50 -9.74
CA VAL A 178 27.55 -15.84 -9.39
C VAL A 178 26.70 -16.88 -10.09
N ILE A 179 27.35 -17.80 -10.83
CA ILE A 179 26.69 -18.87 -11.58
C ILE A 179 26.99 -20.26 -11.05
N GLY A 180 28.00 -20.40 -10.20
CA GLY A 180 28.40 -21.68 -9.62
C GLY A 180 29.77 -21.59 -8.97
N SER A 181 30.40 -22.75 -8.75
CA SER A 181 31.75 -22.83 -8.19
C SER A 181 32.53 -23.96 -8.85
N GLU A 182 33.86 -23.84 -8.91
CA GLU A 182 34.76 -24.82 -9.48
C GLU A 182 35.90 -25.15 -8.53
N TYR A 183 36.12 -26.45 -8.31
CA TYR A 183 37.18 -26.96 -7.48
C TYR A 183 37.97 -27.99 -8.27
N LYS A 184 39.26 -28.10 -7.97
CA LYS A 184 40.07 -29.15 -8.56
C LYS A 184 39.70 -30.53 -8.02
N LYS A 185 40.01 -31.55 -8.77
CA LYS A 185 39.73 -32.95 -8.38
C LYS A 185 40.46 -33.30 -7.08
N GLY A 186 39.73 -33.76 -6.07
CA GLY A 186 40.25 -34.10 -4.75
C GLY A 186 40.44 -32.89 -3.81
N ASP A 187 39.93 -31.74 -4.16
CA ASP A 187 39.97 -30.54 -3.31
C ASP A 187 38.96 -30.63 -2.14
N ASN A 188 39.30 -29.99 -1.06
CA ASN A 188 38.47 -29.92 0.13
C ASN A 188 37.95 -28.49 0.30
N TYR A 189 36.64 -28.36 0.38
CA TYR A 189 35.99 -27.05 0.68
C TYR A 189 35.64 -26.88 2.16
N ASP A 190 35.96 -27.87 2.99
CA ASP A 190 35.57 -27.94 4.39
C ASP A 190 36.62 -27.26 5.30
N GLY A 191 36.17 -26.25 6.03
CA GLY A 191 36.87 -25.69 7.20
C GLY A 191 38.13 -24.89 6.96
N SER A 192 38.45 -24.50 5.73
CA SER A 192 39.50 -23.52 5.46
C SER A 192 38.96 -22.10 5.54
N ALA A 193 39.74 -21.16 6.07
CA ALA A 193 39.40 -19.73 6.13
C ALA A 193 39.08 -19.07 4.77
N THR A 194 39.24 -19.83 3.68
CA THR A 194 38.95 -19.40 2.30
C THR A 194 37.63 -19.92 1.74
N HIS A 195 36.90 -20.79 2.48
CA HIS A 195 35.66 -21.42 2.02
C HIS A 195 34.59 -21.31 3.10
N GLU A 196 34.00 -20.14 3.23
CA GLU A 196 32.91 -19.92 4.16
C GLU A 196 31.57 -20.40 3.59
N ALA A 197 30.71 -20.95 4.44
CA ALA A 197 29.37 -21.31 4.04
C ALA A 197 28.51 -20.03 3.89
N ASN A 198 27.61 -20.01 2.90
CA ASN A 198 26.61 -18.95 2.82
C ASN A 198 25.53 -19.20 3.86
N GLU A 199 25.33 -18.24 4.72
CA GLU A 199 24.24 -18.21 5.68
C GLU A 199 23.07 -17.37 5.13
N PRO A 200 21.86 -17.94 5.05
CA PRO A 200 20.70 -17.15 4.63
C PRO A 200 20.41 -16.06 5.65
N LYS A 201 20.33 -14.84 5.20
CA LYS A 201 19.95 -13.67 6.01
C LYS A 201 18.55 -13.21 5.63
N PHE A 202 17.78 -12.79 6.62
CA PHE A 202 16.45 -12.24 6.44
C PHE A 202 16.47 -10.78 6.86
N LYS A 203 15.85 -9.92 6.06
CA LYS A 203 15.56 -8.54 6.46
C LYS A 203 14.24 -8.54 7.22
N THR A 204 14.21 -7.87 8.37
CA THR A 204 13.01 -7.76 9.20
C THR A 204 12.42 -6.38 9.07
N PHE A 205 11.11 -6.34 8.96
CA PHE A 205 10.31 -5.12 8.95
C PHE A 205 9.37 -5.13 10.15
N THR A 206 9.00 -3.96 10.61
CA THR A 206 8.15 -3.82 11.78
C THR A 206 7.11 -2.73 11.56
N ASN A 207 5.91 -2.94 12.12
CA ASN A 207 4.91 -1.89 12.20
C ASN A 207 4.23 -1.90 13.58
N LYS A 208 3.67 -0.77 13.99
CA LYS A 208 3.01 -0.57 15.27
C LYS A 208 1.55 -0.21 15.09
N PRO A 209 0.65 -0.69 15.97
CA PRO A 209 -0.75 -0.28 15.93
C PRO A 209 -0.93 1.14 16.42
N ILE A 210 -1.86 1.86 15.79
CA ILE A 210 -2.37 3.13 16.30
C ILE A 210 -3.72 2.94 16.96
N ILE A 211 -4.00 3.78 17.96
CA ILE A 211 -5.28 3.81 18.66
C ILE A 211 -6.08 4.99 18.12
N MET A 212 -7.17 4.69 17.45
CA MET A 212 -8.11 5.69 16.95
C MET A 212 -9.39 5.67 17.80
N LYS A 213 -9.90 6.85 18.10
CA LYS A 213 -11.13 7.03 18.91
C LYS A 213 -12.00 8.10 18.29
N ASP A 214 -13.30 7.89 18.36
CA ASP A 214 -14.31 8.90 18.09
C ASP A 214 -15.47 8.73 19.06
N TYR A 215 -16.28 9.74 19.27
CA TYR A 215 -17.45 9.64 20.09
C TYR A 215 -18.57 10.52 19.58
N TYR A 216 -19.79 10.11 19.88
CA TYR A 216 -21.00 10.86 19.67
C TYR A 216 -21.63 11.20 21.01
N GLU A 217 -22.00 12.45 21.22
CA GLU A 217 -22.56 12.93 22.48
C GLU A 217 -23.93 13.60 22.29
N VAL A 218 -24.82 13.25 23.20
CA VAL A 218 -26.14 13.88 23.31
C VAL A 218 -26.35 14.32 24.75
N SER A 219 -26.86 15.55 24.96
CA SER A 219 -27.19 16.01 26.31
C SER A 219 -28.33 15.19 26.94
N GLY A 220 -28.32 15.01 28.26
CA GLY A 220 -29.36 14.28 28.95
C GLY A 220 -30.75 14.89 28.76
N SER A 221 -30.81 16.22 28.67
CA SER A 221 -32.04 16.95 28.38
C SER A 221 -32.59 16.66 26.99
N ASP A 222 -31.73 16.60 25.98
CA ASP A 222 -32.12 16.29 24.61
C ASP A 222 -32.49 14.82 24.46
N ALA A 223 -31.75 13.94 25.12
CA ALA A 223 -32.08 12.52 25.19
C ALA A 223 -33.48 12.25 25.77
N GLY A 224 -33.88 13.05 26.76
CA GLY A 224 -35.25 13.00 27.31
C GLY A 224 -36.32 13.48 26.34
N ARG A 225 -35.97 14.32 25.34
CA ARG A 225 -36.88 14.81 24.30
C ARG A 225 -36.95 13.91 23.06
N ILE A 226 -36.01 13.04 22.88
CA ILE A 226 -35.97 12.13 21.72
C ILE A 226 -37.23 11.28 21.57
N GLY A 227 -37.90 10.94 22.69
CA GLY A 227 -39.15 10.24 22.68
C GLY A 227 -40.35 10.98 22.03
N TRP A 228 -40.13 12.22 21.62
CA TRP A 228 -41.17 13.07 21.04
C TRP A 228 -41.35 12.90 19.52
N ILE A 229 -40.32 12.41 18.83
CA ILE A 229 -40.35 12.21 17.37
C ILE A 229 -40.37 10.70 17.12
N GLU A 230 -41.49 10.13 17.27
CA GLU A 230 -41.73 8.73 16.90
C GLU A 230 -42.03 8.66 15.40
N VAL A 231 -41.16 8.08 14.63
CA VAL A 231 -41.39 7.78 13.21
C VAL A 231 -41.85 6.34 13.12
N SER A 232 -43.12 6.14 12.85
CA SER A 232 -43.63 4.82 12.50
C SER A 232 -43.39 4.56 11.01
N SER A 233 -42.45 3.69 10.70
CA SER A 233 -42.25 3.18 9.34
C SER A 233 -43.33 2.17 9.00
N GLU A 234 -43.78 2.15 7.73
CA GLU A 234 -44.75 1.17 7.20
C GLU A 234 -44.32 -0.29 7.43
N GLY A 235 -43.06 -0.57 7.84
CA GLY A 235 -42.54 -1.88 8.24
C GLY A 235 -42.55 -2.17 9.74
N GLY A 236 -43.19 -1.34 10.58
CA GLY A 236 -43.36 -1.60 12.01
C GLY A 236 -42.14 -1.33 12.90
N ALA A 237 -41.08 -0.75 12.39
CA ALA A 237 -39.92 -0.30 13.19
C ALA A 237 -40.17 1.16 13.64
N SER A 238 -40.53 1.37 14.90
CA SER A 238 -40.54 2.69 15.52
C SER A 238 -39.16 3.03 16.04
N GLY A 239 -38.63 4.21 15.69
CA GLY A 239 -37.34 4.67 16.12
C GLY A 239 -37.19 6.18 16.09
N TYR A 240 -36.19 6.70 16.75
CA TYR A 240 -35.87 8.13 16.80
C TYR A 240 -35.00 8.52 15.63
N LEU A 241 -35.59 9.08 14.59
CA LEU A 241 -34.98 9.25 13.26
C LEU A 241 -33.62 9.98 13.29
N TRP A 242 -33.54 11.15 13.93
CA TRP A 242 -32.30 11.94 13.87
C TRP A 242 -31.16 11.38 14.72
N TYR A 243 -31.46 10.79 15.87
CA TYR A 243 -30.48 10.17 16.76
C TYR A 243 -29.83 8.95 16.11
N LEU A 244 -30.63 8.04 15.61
CA LEU A 244 -30.15 6.82 14.93
C LEU A 244 -29.31 7.18 13.69
N LYS A 245 -29.73 8.21 12.96
CA LYS A 245 -28.98 8.69 11.81
C LYS A 245 -27.64 9.30 12.22
N ALA A 246 -27.58 10.15 13.22
CA ALA A 246 -26.36 10.79 13.68
C ALA A 246 -25.36 9.75 14.22
N GLU A 247 -25.84 8.72 14.92
CA GLU A 247 -25.02 7.58 15.34
C GLU A 247 -24.46 6.81 14.13
N ALA A 248 -25.33 6.49 13.16
CA ALA A 248 -24.94 5.77 11.96
C ALA A 248 -23.92 6.55 11.11
N ASP A 249 -24.12 7.87 10.95
CA ASP A 249 -23.21 8.77 10.24
C ASP A 249 -21.84 8.86 10.96
N THR A 250 -21.83 8.93 12.28
CA THR A 250 -20.58 8.95 13.06
C THR A 250 -19.84 7.64 12.94
N ARG A 251 -20.55 6.51 12.98
CA ARG A 251 -19.96 5.17 12.80
C ARG A 251 -19.37 5.00 11.39
N ALA A 252 -20.10 5.44 10.36
CA ALA A 252 -19.63 5.40 8.97
C ALA A 252 -18.37 6.26 8.79
N ARG A 253 -18.38 7.49 9.31
CA ARG A 253 -17.22 8.38 9.29
C ARG A 253 -16.02 7.80 10.02
N PHE A 254 -16.22 7.19 11.18
CA PHE A 254 -15.14 6.54 11.93
C PHE A 254 -14.55 5.36 11.15
N THR A 255 -15.37 4.58 10.49
CA THR A 255 -14.89 3.47 9.63
C THR A 255 -14.07 3.99 8.45
N ASP A 256 -14.50 5.08 7.82
CA ASP A 256 -13.75 5.73 6.76
C ASP A 256 -12.40 6.29 7.27
N TYR A 257 -12.37 6.88 8.47
CA TYR A 257 -11.12 7.37 9.07
C TYR A 257 -10.15 6.23 9.37
N LEU A 258 -10.65 5.07 9.81
CA LEU A 258 -9.80 3.89 10.00
C LEU A 258 -9.16 3.43 8.70
N GLU A 259 -9.91 3.45 7.61
CA GLU A 259 -9.41 3.05 6.31
C GLU A 259 -8.41 4.08 5.74
N MET A 260 -8.74 5.38 5.81
CA MET A 260 -7.83 6.45 5.40
C MET A 260 -6.53 6.43 6.20
N ALA A 261 -6.58 6.16 7.49
CA ALA A 261 -5.39 6.05 8.32
C ALA A 261 -4.50 4.87 7.89
N MET A 262 -5.08 3.72 7.56
CA MET A 262 -4.29 2.58 7.07
C MET A 262 -3.67 2.83 5.69
N LEU A 263 -4.26 3.71 4.88
CA LEU A 263 -3.72 4.07 3.56
C LEU A 263 -2.60 5.12 3.64
N GLU A 264 -2.80 6.20 4.44
CA GLU A 264 -1.99 7.43 4.39
C GLU A 264 -1.04 7.61 5.57
N SER A 265 -1.17 6.81 6.64
CA SER A 265 -0.35 7.03 7.84
C SER A 265 1.12 6.83 7.57
N GLU A 266 1.92 7.59 8.30
CA GLU A 266 3.38 7.57 8.29
C GLU A 266 3.88 7.29 9.70
N PRO A 267 4.92 6.45 9.88
CA PRO A 267 5.55 6.25 11.19
C PRO A 267 6.29 7.52 11.60
N GLY A 268 6.20 7.89 12.86
CA GLY A 268 6.93 9.02 13.42
C GLY A 268 8.44 8.80 13.35
N SER A 269 9.20 9.85 13.05
CA SER A 269 10.66 9.85 13.14
C SER A 269 11.12 10.30 14.53
N ASN A 270 12.35 9.93 14.91
CA ASN A 270 12.94 10.09 16.23
C ASN A 270 13.04 11.54 16.78
N SER A 271 12.53 12.53 16.12
CA SER A 271 12.61 13.93 16.56
C SER A 271 11.30 14.68 16.42
N THR A 272 10.19 13.97 16.33
CA THR A 272 8.92 14.59 16.01
C THR A 272 8.25 15.14 17.26
N ASN A 273 7.70 16.34 17.13
CA ASN A 273 6.86 16.93 18.14
C ASN A 273 5.59 16.10 18.43
N VAL A 274 5.23 15.17 17.54
CA VAL A 274 4.06 14.30 17.68
C VAL A 274 4.20 13.34 18.86
N ASP A 275 5.39 12.77 19.07
CA ASP A 275 5.64 11.90 20.24
C ASP A 275 5.45 12.68 21.55
N GLY A 276 5.92 13.93 21.60
CA GLY A 276 5.74 14.81 22.77
C GLY A 276 4.28 15.16 23.02
N GLU A 277 3.51 15.45 22.00
CA GLU A 277 2.07 15.73 22.11
C GLU A 277 1.27 14.51 22.58
N LEU A 278 1.66 13.31 22.15
CA LEU A 278 1.04 12.07 22.57
C LEU A 278 1.57 11.53 23.90
N GLY A 279 2.62 12.16 24.45
CA GLY A 279 3.29 11.68 25.67
C GLY A 279 3.96 10.31 25.52
N LEU A 280 4.41 9.98 24.32
CA LEU A 280 5.08 8.72 24.04
C LEU A 280 6.57 8.80 24.40
N SER A 281 7.11 7.70 24.91
CA SER A 281 8.52 7.51 25.19
C SER A 281 8.84 6.01 25.10
N PRO A 282 9.86 5.60 24.35
CA PRO A 282 10.87 6.42 23.66
C PRO A 282 10.36 7.10 22.40
N GLU A 283 11.13 8.06 21.90
CA GLU A 283 10.87 8.79 20.65
C GLU A 283 10.74 7.86 19.44
N GLY A 284 9.90 8.23 18.48
CA GLY A 284 9.64 7.46 17.27
C GLY A 284 8.54 6.38 17.42
N ASP A 285 7.73 6.45 18.49
CA ASP A 285 6.63 5.52 18.72
C ASP A 285 5.27 6.00 18.16
N ALA A 286 5.17 7.25 17.72
CA ALA A 286 3.97 7.78 17.08
C ALA A 286 3.76 7.24 15.66
N GLY A 287 2.50 7.18 15.23
CA GLY A 287 2.13 6.79 13.89
C GLY A 287 2.20 5.28 13.60
N THR A 288 1.83 4.93 12.39
CA THR A 288 1.88 3.57 11.86
C THR A 288 2.24 3.63 10.38
N GLU A 289 2.87 2.61 9.85
CA GLU A 289 3.18 2.51 8.43
C GLU A 289 1.89 2.24 7.64
N GLY A 290 1.47 3.18 6.81
CA GLY A 290 0.36 3.03 5.88
C GLY A 290 0.78 2.44 4.54
N LEU A 291 -0.20 2.12 3.68
CA LEU A 291 0.05 1.47 2.40
C LEU A 291 0.92 2.32 1.48
N PHE A 292 0.57 3.60 1.29
CA PHE A 292 1.29 4.47 0.36
C PHE A 292 2.72 4.72 0.81
N TYR A 293 2.93 4.97 2.09
CA TYR A 293 4.26 5.12 2.68
C TYR A 293 5.11 3.84 2.51
N ALA A 294 4.52 2.65 2.74
CA ALA A 294 5.22 1.39 2.56
C ALA A 294 5.68 1.18 1.11
N ILE A 295 4.84 1.54 0.13
CA ILE A 295 5.19 1.43 -1.28
C ILE A 295 6.24 2.48 -1.67
N GLU A 296 6.13 3.71 -1.19
CA GLU A 296 7.11 4.77 -1.46
C GLU A 296 8.51 4.41 -0.98
N ASN A 297 8.62 3.78 0.18
CA ASN A 297 9.91 3.42 0.77
C ASN A 297 10.48 2.09 0.27
N ARG A 298 9.64 1.12 -0.09
CA ARG A 298 10.09 -0.26 -0.35
C ARG A 298 9.51 -0.85 -1.61
N GLY A 299 8.54 -0.20 -2.23
CA GLY A 299 7.86 -0.67 -3.45
C GLY A 299 8.28 0.10 -4.69
N ASN A 300 7.45 0.00 -5.71
CA ASN A 300 7.67 0.66 -6.99
C ASN A 300 6.82 1.93 -7.09
N VAL A 301 7.44 3.03 -7.48
CA VAL A 301 6.76 4.30 -7.73
C VAL A 301 6.95 4.68 -9.20
N THR A 302 5.87 5.04 -9.87
CA THR A 302 5.88 5.41 -11.29
C THR A 302 4.87 6.52 -11.55
N THR A 303 5.05 7.26 -12.65
CA THR A 303 4.01 8.18 -13.15
C THR A 303 2.76 7.43 -13.64
N GLY A 304 2.87 6.12 -13.91
CA GLY A 304 1.78 5.30 -14.40
C GLY A 304 1.31 5.70 -15.79
N VAL A 305 0.07 5.39 -16.10
CA VAL A 305 -0.58 5.77 -17.35
C VAL A 305 -0.99 7.24 -17.28
N THR A 306 -0.43 8.07 -18.16
CA THR A 306 -0.59 9.54 -18.10
C THR A 306 -1.82 10.07 -18.80
N GLY A 307 -2.40 9.31 -19.73
CA GLY A 307 -3.58 9.72 -20.51
C GLY A 307 -3.27 10.73 -21.61
N VAL A 308 -2.04 10.76 -22.11
CA VAL A 308 -1.63 11.65 -23.22
C VAL A 308 -2.22 11.17 -24.54
N ASN A 309 -2.02 9.90 -24.85
CA ASN A 309 -2.62 9.21 -25.98
C ASN A 309 -2.43 7.71 -25.84
N ALA A 310 -3.26 6.90 -26.49
CA ALA A 310 -3.27 5.45 -26.35
C ALA A 310 -1.92 4.76 -26.65
N ALA A 311 -1.11 5.29 -27.56
CA ALA A 311 0.21 4.71 -27.88
C ALA A 311 1.24 5.00 -26.79
N THR A 312 1.22 6.20 -26.20
CA THR A 312 2.07 6.57 -25.07
C THR A 312 1.66 5.79 -23.83
N ASP A 313 0.38 5.74 -23.55
CA ASP A 313 -0.19 5.02 -22.40
C ASP A 313 0.14 3.52 -22.45
N LEU A 314 0.16 2.93 -23.66
CA LEU A 314 0.58 1.55 -23.86
C LEU A 314 2.06 1.34 -23.55
N ALA A 315 2.93 2.25 -23.99
CA ALA A 315 4.36 2.17 -23.71
C ALA A 315 4.67 2.36 -22.21
N GLU A 316 3.95 3.27 -21.54
CA GLU A 316 4.04 3.47 -20.09
C GLU A 316 3.58 2.22 -19.33
N PHE A 317 2.49 1.60 -19.78
CA PHE A 317 2.01 0.36 -19.19
C PHE A 317 2.99 -0.80 -19.40
N ASP A 318 3.59 -0.93 -20.59
CA ASP A 318 4.62 -1.93 -20.86
C ASP A 318 5.87 -1.73 -20.00
N ALA A 319 6.21 -0.49 -19.67
CA ALA A 319 7.30 -0.20 -18.73
C ALA A 319 6.98 -0.70 -17.31
N ILE A 320 5.73 -0.60 -16.87
CA ILE A 320 5.27 -1.19 -15.60
C ILE A 320 5.46 -2.70 -15.59
N LEU A 321 5.06 -3.39 -16.68
CA LEU A 321 5.25 -4.84 -16.78
C LEU A 321 6.72 -5.24 -16.77
N ALA A 322 7.57 -4.48 -17.46
CA ALA A 322 9.01 -4.71 -17.45
C ALA A 322 9.63 -4.54 -16.05
N GLU A 323 9.10 -3.64 -15.23
CA GLU A 323 9.53 -3.49 -13.85
C GLU A 323 9.05 -4.67 -12.99
N PHE A 324 7.81 -5.11 -13.16
CA PHE A 324 7.31 -6.31 -12.49
C PHE A 324 8.13 -7.55 -12.82
N ASP A 325 8.52 -7.75 -14.07
CA ASP A 325 9.38 -8.86 -14.48
C ASP A 325 10.73 -8.84 -13.76
N LYS A 326 11.33 -7.65 -13.57
CA LYS A 326 12.56 -7.49 -12.80
C LYS A 326 12.41 -7.86 -11.32
N GLN A 327 11.25 -7.56 -10.75
CA GLN A 327 10.94 -7.81 -9.35
C GLN A 327 10.47 -9.26 -9.09
N GLY A 328 10.14 -10.02 -10.14
CA GLY A 328 9.56 -11.34 -10.02
C GLY A 328 8.12 -11.30 -9.50
N ALA A 329 7.35 -10.32 -9.96
CA ALA A 329 6.01 -10.02 -9.47
C ALA A 329 5.00 -11.16 -9.70
N ILE A 330 3.89 -11.04 -9.00
CA ILE A 330 2.79 -11.99 -9.01
C ILE A 330 1.92 -11.74 -10.23
N GLU A 331 1.44 -12.82 -10.86
CA GLU A 331 0.69 -12.73 -12.12
C GLU A 331 -0.67 -12.02 -11.96
N GLU A 332 -1.36 -12.20 -10.84
CA GLU A 332 -2.67 -11.62 -10.59
C GLU A 332 -2.54 -10.32 -9.78
N ASN A 333 -3.10 -9.23 -10.29
CA ASN A 333 -3.00 -7.92 -9.68
C ASN A 333 -4.35 -7.20 -9.66
N MET A 334 -4.65 -6.52 -8.56
CA MET A 334 -5.77 -5.60 -8.43
C MET A 334 -5.28 -4.16 -8.64
N MET A 335 -5.95 -3.43 -9.51
CA MET A 335 -5.60 -2.05 -9.86
C MET A 335 -6.71 -1.11 -9.41
N PHE A 336 -6.38 -0.20 -8.50
CA PHE A 336 -7.28 0.83 -8.00
C PHE A 336 -6.81 2.19 -8.50
N VAL A 337 -7.58 2.80 -9.37
CA VAL A 337 -7.17 4.02 -10.07
C VAL A 337 -8.19 5.14 -9.94
N ASN A 338 -7.75 6.37 -10.15
CA ASN A 338 -8.65 7.50 -10.26
C ASN A 338 -9.42 7.45 -11.60
N ARG A 339 -10.47 8.25 -11.72
CA ARG A 339 -11.34 8.24 -12.92
C ARG A 339 -10.59 8.61 -14.21
N SER A 340 -9.67 9.56 -14.16
CA SER A 340 -8.95 9.99 -15.37
C SER A 340 -8.02 8.89 -15.88
N THR A 341 -7.27 8.23 -15.00
CA THR A 341 -6.41 7.10 -15.35
C THR A 341 -7.22 5.90 -15.78
N SER A 342 -8.38 5.65 -15.14
CA SER A 342 -9.30 4.58 -15.55
C SER A 342 -9.78 4.74 -16.98
N LEU A 343 -10.17 5.96 -17.37
CA LEU A 343 -10.60 6.26 -18.76
C LEU A 343 -9.44 6.18 -19.75
N ALA A 344 -8.25 6.64 -19.38
CA ALA A 344 -7.06 6.53 -20.21
C ALA A 344 -6.71 5.06 -20.50
N ILE A 345 -6.82 4.18 -19.51
CA ILE A 345 -6.63 2.74 -19.70
C ILE A 345 -7.72 2.16 -20.62
N ASP A 346 -8.97 2.57 -20.48
CA ASP A 346 -10.04 2.11 -21.34
C ASP A 346 -9.80 2.55 -22.81
N ASP A 347 -9.39 3.79 -23.04
CA ASP A 347 -9.03 4.31 -24.36
C ASP A 347 -7.82 3.56 -24.96
N MET A 348 -6.81 3.27 -24.14
CA MET A 348 -5.65 2.46 -24.51
C MET A 348 -6.09 1.05 -24.98
N LEU A 349 -6.91 0.37 -24.19
CA LEU A 349 -7.40 -0.97 -24.50
C LEU A 349 -8.33 -0.97 -25.73
N ALA A 350 -9.20 0.02 -25.85
CA ALA A 350 -10.08 0.19 -27.02
C ALA A 350 -9.28 0.40 -28.31
N SER A 351 -8.18 1.15 -28.26
CA SER A 351 -7.31 1.37 -29.43
C SER A 351 -6.62 0.09 -29.92
N MET A 352 -6.30 -0.82 -29.00
CA MET A 352 -5.72 -2.13 -29.35
C MET A 352 -6.75 -3.09 -29.94
N ASN A 353 -8.01 -2.96 -29.57
CA ASN A 353 -9.12 -3.79 -30.04
C ASN A 353 -9.83 -3.19 -31.26
N SER A 354 -9.16 -2.30 -32.01
CA SER A 354 -9.73 -1.64 -33.17
C SER A 354 -10.14 -2.65 -34.27
N HIS A 355 -11.43 -2.89 -34.40
CA HIS A 355 -12.05 -3.53 -35.55
C HIS A 355 -12.07 -2.61 -36.80
N GLY A 356 -10.92 -2.02 -37.15
CA GLY A 356 -10.76 -1.23 -38.38
C GLY A 356 -10.43 -2.12 -39.57
N ALA A 357 -11.00 -1.83 -40.72
CA ALA A 357 -10.86 -2.56 -42.01
C ALA A 357 -9.41 -3.04 -42.27
N GLY A 358 -9.13 -4.31 -42.02
CA GLY A 358 -7.85 -4.96 -42.31
C GLY A 358 -7.02 -5.40 -41.08
N GLY A 359 -7.47 -5.15 -39.87
CA GLY A 359 -6.78 -5.60 -38.63
C GLY A 359 -7.22 -7.02 -38.24
N THR A 360 -6.26 -7.89 -37.99
CA THR A 360 -6.48 -9.16 -37.31
C THR A 360 -6.90 -8.85 -35.89
N SER A 361 -8.12 -9.23 -35.51
CA SER A 361 -8.59 -9.24 -34.14
C SER A 361 -7.70 -10.18 -33.29
N TYR A 362 -6.71 -9.65 -32.62
CA TYR A 362 -6.10 -10.39 -31.52
C TYR A 362 -7.11 -10.30 -30.37
N GLY A 363 -7.73 -11.43 -30.04
CA GLY A 363 -8.64 -11.52 -28.91
C GLY A 363 -7.89 -11.26 -27.59
N VAL A 364 -7.78 -9.99 -27.23
CA VAL A 364 -7.28 -9.55 -25.92
C VAL A 364 -8.36 -9.84 -24.86
N PHE A 365 -9.58 -10.05 -25.30
CA PHE A 365 -10.73 -10.33 -24.44
C PHE A 365 -11.51 -11.52 -24.98
N ASP A 366 -11.99 -12.36 -24.10
CA ASP A 366 -13.03 -13.35 -24.38
C ASP A 366 -14.36 -12.58 -24.53
N ASN A 367 -14.58 -12.06 -25.75
CA ASN A 367 -15.63 -11.07 -26.02
C ASN A 367 -16.97 -11.74 -26.33
N SER A 368 -17.93 -11.55 -25.44
CA SER A 368 -19.33 -11.49 -25.84
C SER A 368 -19.62 -10.15 -26.56
N GLU A 369 -20.49 -10.15 -27.58
CA GLU A 369 -20.88 -8.94 -28.33
C GLU A 369 -21.35 -7.77 -27.43
N ASP A 370 -21.85 -8.06 -26.24
CA ASP A 370 -22.28 -7.09 -25.22
C ASP A 370 -21.13 -6.30 -24.57
N MET A 371 -19.90 -6.82 -24.53
CA MET A 371 -18.75 -6.10 -23.99
C MET A 371 -18.19 -5.05 -24.95
N ALA A 372 -18.40 -5.19 -26.25
CA ALA A 372 -17.97 -4.21 -27.25
C ALA A 372 -18.77 -2.89 -27.19
N LEU A 373 -19.96 -2.92 -26.58
CA LEU A 373 -20.81 -1.75 -26.38
C LEU A 373 -20.55 -1.02 -25.06
N ASN A 374 -19.91 -1.68 -24.10
CA ASN A 374 -19.52 -1.08 -22.82
C ASN A 374 -18.05 -0.63 -22.92
N LEU A 375 -17.81 0.67 -22.98
CA LEU A 375 -16.47 1.28 -23.01
C LEU A 375 -15.74 1.22 -21.66
N GLY A 376 -16.15 0.35 -20.74
CA GLY A 376 -15.53 0.17 -19.43
C GLY A 376 -15.03 -1.25 -19.26
N PHE A 377 -13.74 -1.43 -19.03
CA PHE A 377 -13.12 -2.74 -18.79
C PHE A 377 -12.88 -2.93 -17.28
N SER A 378 -13.41 -4.01 -16.72
CA SER A 378 -13.18 -4.37 -15.31
C SER A 378 -11.97 -5.29 -15.10
N GLY A 379 -11.52 -5.99 -16.16
CA GLY A 379 -10.35 -6.86 -16.13
C GLY A 379 -9.75 -7.03 -17.51
N PHE A 380 -8.44 -7.20 -17.57
CA PHE A 380 -7.71 -7.45 -18.80
C PHE A 380 -6.42 -8.20 -18.52
N ARG A 381 -5.93 -8.90 -19.51
CA ARG A 381 -4.65 -9.60 -19.48
C ARG A 381 -3.68 -8.98 -20.47
N ARG A 382 -2.44 -8.75 -20.01
CA ARG A 382 -1.35 -8.34 -20.88
C ARG A 382 -0.07 -9.08 -20.52
N GLY A 383 0.52 -9.76 -21.51
CA GLY A 383 1.63 -10.67 -21.26
C GLY A 383 1.17 -11.86 -20.41
N SER A 384 1.87 -12.10 -19.30
CA SER A 384 1.52 -13.12 -18.31
C SER A 384 0.71 -12.58 -17.14
N TYR A 385 0.43 -11.27 -17.10
CA TYR A 385 -0.22 -10.59 -15.99
C TYR A 385 -1.70 -10.37 -16.20
N ASP A 386 -2.49 -10.66 -15.18
CA ASP A 386 -3.93 -10.39 -15.11
C ASP A 386 -4.17 -9.18 -14.19
N PHE A 387 -4.91 -8.20 -14.70
CA PHE A 387 -5.26 -6.99 -13.97
C PHE A 387 -6.77 -6.89 -13.80
N TYR A 388 -7.20 -6.67 -12.54
CA TYR A 388 -8.58 -6.37 -12.18
C TYR A 388 -8.66 -4.89 -11.83
N LYS A 389 -9.25 -4.10 -12.74
CA LYS A 389 -9.36 -2.65 -12.61
C LYS A 389 -10.61 -2.27 -11.84
N SER A 390 -10.45 -1.38 -10.87
CA SER A 390 -11.54 -0.78 -10.11
C SER A 390 -11.32 0.73 -9.96
N ASP A 391 -12.40 1.50 -10.05
CA ASP A 391 -12.36 2.93 -9.72
C ASP A 391 -12.24 3.11 -8.22
N PHE A 392 -11.23 3.86 -7.78
CA PHE A 392 -11.03 4.14 -6.38
C PHE A 392 -11.62 5.48 -5.99
N ARG A 393 -12.80 5.45 -5.36
CA ARG A 393 -13.53 6.64 -4.96
C ARG A 393 -12.71 7.59 -4.09
N TYR A 394 -11.86 7.04 -3.22
CA TYR A 394 -10.96 7.80 -2.36
C TYR A 394 -10.09 8.81 -3.13
N LEU A 395 -9.65 8.47 -4.33
CA LEU A 395 -8.84 9.33 -5.19
C LEU A 395 -9.68 10.33 -6.02
N ASN A 396 -11.00 10.15 -6.09
CA ASN A 396 -11.89 10.96 -6.92
C ASN A 396 -12.69 12.00 -6.15
N ASP A 397 -13.07 11.71 -4.90
CA ASP A 397 -13.93 12.56 -4.09
C ASP A 397 -13.16 13.78 -3.57
N LYS A 398 -13.75 14.98 -3.73
CA LYS A 398 -13.16 16.25 -3.25
C LYS A 398 -13.01 16.33 -1.74
N ALA A 399 -13.80 15.56 -0.99
CA ALA A 399 -13.73 15.49 0.47
C ALA A 399 -12.66 14.57 1.00
N THR A 400 -11.99 13.81 0.12
CA THR A 400 -10.94 12.85 0.45
C THR A 400 -9.64 13.18 -0.29
N ARG A 401 -8.81 12.21 -0.62
CA ARG A 401 -7.54 12.41 -1.35
C ARG A 401 -7.72 13.09 -2.71
N GLY A 402 -8.88 12.93 -3.36
CA GLY A 402 -9.17 13.63 -4.62
C GLY A 402 -9.10 15.15 -4.50
N GLY A 403 -9.51 15.72 -3.37
CA GLY A 403 -9.35 17.16 -3.09
C GLY A 403 -7.90 17.58 -2.86
N VAL A 404 -7.11 16.73 -2.22
CA VAL A 404 -5.66 16.94 -2.02
C VAL A 404 -4.93 16.81 -3.37
N ASN A 405 -5.26 15.81 -4.16
CA ASN A 405 -4.67 15.61 -5.49
C ASN A 405 -4.85 16.79 -6.42
N ALA A 406 -5.96 17.53 -6.31
CA ALA A 406 -6.21 18.72 -7.12
C ALA A 406 -5.17 19.84 -6.93
N THR A 407 -4.46 19.85 -5.80
CA THR A 407 -3.44 20.85 -5.45
C THR A 407 -2.04 20.27 -5.30
N ALA A 408 -1.91 18.95 -5.27
CA ALA A 408 -0.67 18.26 -4.90
C ALA A 408 0.40 18.25 -6.03
N GLY A 409 0.06 18.60 -7.27
CA GLY A 409 1.01 18.62 -8.38
C GLY A 409 1.64 17.24 -8.64
N SER A 410 2.96 17.11 -8.52
CA SER A 410 3.70 15.86 -8.71
C SER A 410 3.45 14.80 -7.62
N GLU A 411 2.91 15.20 -6.48
CA GLU A 411 2.55 14.30 -5.39
C GLU A 411 1.11 13.79 -5.49
N ALA A 412 0.41 14.09 -6.58
CA ALA A 412 -0.94 13.63 -6.83
C ALA A 412 -0.96 12.13 -7.14
N LEU A 413 -1.67 11.37 -6.34
CA LEU A 413 -1.84 9.92 -6.54
C LEU A 413 -2.86 9.64 -7.64
N ARG A 414 -2.45 8.83 -8.61
CA ARG A 414 -3.30 8.38 -9.73
C ARG A 414 -3.90 7.01 -9.48
N GLY A 415 -3.17 6.14 -8.80
CA GLY A 415 -3.64 4.81 -8.49
C GLY A 415 -2.61 3.95 -7.78
N VAL A 416 -3.04 2.75 -7.42
CA VAL A 416 -2.22 1.74 -6.78
C VAL A 416 -2.49 0.37 -7.39
N ILE A 417 -1.44 -0.41 -7.60
CA ILE A 417 -1.53 -1.80 -8.04
C ILE A 417 -1.09 -2.68 -6.87
N ILE A 418 -1.92 -3.65 -6.55
CA ILE A 418 -1.76 -4.55 -5.41
C ILE A 418 -1.78 -5.99 -5.89
N PRO A 419 -0.81 -6.84 -5.52
CA PRO A 419 -0.83 -8.24 -5.86
C PRO A 419 -2.00 -8.95 -5.17
N ALA A 420 -2.79 -9.71 -5.94
CA ALA A 420 -3.93 -10.46 -5.44
C ALA A 420 -3.54 -11.83 -4.82
N GLY A 421 -2.26 -12.16 -4.82
CA GLY A 421 -1.75 -13.41 -4.30
C GLY A 421 -1.68 -13.47 -2.77
N SER A 422 -1.28 -14.63 -2.28
CA SER A 422 -1.04 -14.86 -0.85
C SER A 422 0.33 -15.50 -0.62
N SER A 423 1.04 -15.04 0.41
CA SER A 423 2.24 -15.72 0.88
C SER A 423 1.84 -16.94 1.74
N SER A 424 2.55 -18.05 1.58
CA SER A 424 2.38 -19.23 2.44
C SER A 424 3.44 -19.19 3.55
N VAL A 425 2.98 -19.16 4.80
CA VAL A 425 3.85 -19.29 5.97
C VAL A 425 3.53 -20.62 6.65
N TYR A 426 4.56 -21.43 6.86
CA TYR A 426 4.39 -22.64 7.63
C TYR A 426 4.27 -22.31 9.11
N ASP A 427 3.12 -22.57 9.71
CA ASP A 427 2.89 -22.42 11.14
C ASP A 427 3.13 -23.74 11.84
N GLN A 428 4.17 -23.78 12.67
CA GLN A 428 4.51 -25.00 13.45
C GLN A 428 3.43 -25.39 14.45
N THR A 429 2.64 -24.42 14.93
CA THR A 429 1.57 -24.66 15.91
C THR A 429 0.36 -25.34 15.27
N VAL A 430 0.08 -25.01 14.03
CA VAL A 430 -1.05 -25.56 13.27
C VAL A 430 -0.64 -26.77 12.43
N GLY A 431 0.66 -26.97 12.20
CA GLY A 431 1.19 -28.05 11.37
C GLY A 431 0.81 -27.94 9.88
N ALA A 432 0.39 -26.75 9.43
CA ALA A 432 -0.05 -26.49 8.07
C ALA A 432 0.48 -25.16 7.56
N ALA A 433 0.61 -25.03 6.24
CA ALA A 433 0.92 -23.74 5.63
C ALA A 433 -0.32 -22.83 5.68
N VAL A 434 -0.22 -21.77 6.42
CA VAL A 434 -1.24 -20.72 6.48
C VAL A 434 -1.00 -19.74 5.32
N ARG A 435 -1.99 -19.58 4.45
CA ARG A 435 -1.95 -18.59 3.38
C ARG A 435 -2.42 -17.25 3.93
N ARG A 436 -1.59 -16.22 3.77
CA ARG A 436 -1.91 -14.84 4.14
C ARG A 436 -1.80 -13.94 2.93
N PRO A 437 -2.75 -13.02 2.69
CA PRO A 437 -2.60 -11.98 1.69
C PRO A 437 -1.33 -11.16 1.96
N PHE A 438 -0.70 -10.66 0.91
CA PHE A 438 0.47 -9.77 1.04
C PHE A 438 0.14 -8.48 1.79
N LEU A 439 -1.10 -8.02 1.66
CA LEU A 439 -1.64 -6.89 2.40
C LEU A 439 -2.67 -7.41 3.41
N HIS A 440 -2.48 -7.13 4.70
CA HIS A 440 -3.46 -7.48 5.72
C HIS A 440 -3.42 -6.52 6.91
N VAL A 441 -4.55 -6.41 7.60
CA VAL A 441 -4.70 -5.58 8.79
C VAL A 441 -4.53 -6.44 10.04
N ARG A 442 -3.75 -5.95 10.99
CA ARG A 442 -3.64 -6.52 12.33
C ARG A 442 -4.37 -5.62 13.32
N TYR A 443 -5.26 -6.20 14.11
CA TYR A 443 -5.96 -5.48 15.17
C TYR A 443 -5.70 -6.13 16.52
N ARG A 444 -5.72 -5.30 17.58
CA ARG A 444 -5.52 -5.81 18.93
C ARG A 444 -6.77 -6.53 19.40
N ALA A 445 -6.60 -7.80 19.78
CA ALA A 445 -7.63 -8.57 20.45
C ALA A 445 -7.01 -9.57 21.41
N SER A 446 -7.68 -9.79 22.53
CA SER A 446 -7.39 -10.82 23.50
C SER A 446 -8.67 -11.59 23.84
N GLN A 447 -8.56 -12.63 24.67
CA GLN A 447 -9.75 -13.37 25.13
C GLN A 447 -10.72 -12.52 25.92
N THR A 448 -10.27 -11.41 26.51
CA THR A 448 -11.05 -10.54 27.39
C THR A 448 -11.50 -9.24 26.72
N ASP A 449 -10.81 -8.76 25.71
CA ASP A 449 -11.08 -7.48 25.07
C ASP A 449 -10.75 -7.54 23.57
N ASP A 450 -11.73 -7.19 22.76
CA ASP A 450 -11.57 -7.04 21.30
C ASP A 450 -11.62 -5.55 20.95
N ARG A 451 -10.50 -5.04 20.41
CA ARG A 451 -10.33 -3.63 20.04
C ARG A 451 -10.40 -3.41 18.51
N ARG A 452 -10.93 -4.36 17.77
CA ARG A 452 -11.15 -4.20 16.33
C ARG A 452 -12.10 -3.04 16.02
N MET A 453 -13.24 -3.00 16.69
CA MET A 453 -14.24 -1.93 16.64
C MET A 453 -15.02 -1.95 17.94
N LYS A 454 -14.41 -1.48 19.01
CA LYS A 454 -15.01 -1.47 20.33
C LYS A 454 -15.93 -0.29 20.48
N THR A 455 -17.18 -0.54 20.89
CA THR A 455 -18.16 0.50 21.18
C THR A 455 -18.70 0.31 22.59
N TRP A 456 -18.88 1.42 23.29
CA TRP A 456 -19.52 1.44 24.63
C TRP A 456 -20.22 2.76 24.88
N VAL A 457 -21.16 2.76 25.82
CA VAL A 457 -21.93 3.94 26.19
C VAL A 457 -21.55 4.37 27.59
N THR A 458 -21.38 5.68 27.79
CA THR A 458 -21.17 6.31 29.11
C THR A 458 -22.10 7.51 29.28
N GLY A 459 -22.31 7.92 30.52
CA GLY A 459 -23.11 9.08 30.86
C GLY A 459 -24.14 8.81 31.98
N SER A 460 -25.08 9.72 32.14
CA SER A 460 -26.19 9.63 33.10
C SER A 460 -27.44 8.95 32.52
N VAL A 461 -27.54 8.91 31.18
CA VAL A 461 -28.68 8.34 30.47
C VAL A 461 -28.52 6.83 30.34
N GLY A 462 -29.49 6.06 30.78
CA GLY A 462 -29.43 4.60 30.88
C GLY A 462 -28.74 4.12 32.14
N ALA A 463 -27.72 3.28 32.04
CA ALA A 463 -26.87 2.90 33.19
C ALA A 463 -25.96 4.08 33.53
N ALA A 464 -26.13 4.68 34.71
CA ALA A 464 -25.32 5.80 35.16
C ALA A 464 -23.86 5.38 35.39
N THR A 465 -22.99 5.71 34.46
CA THR A 465 -21.54 5.41 34.48
C THR A 465 -20.69 6.64 34.73
N SER A 466 -21.27 7.85 34.63
CA SER A 466 -20.59 9.13 34.81
C SER A 466 -21.54 10.14 35.49
N ALA A 467 -20.95 11.12 36.15
CA ALA A 467 -21.68 12.25 36.73
C ALA A 467 -22.09 13.32 35.70
N LEU A 468 -21.60 13.21 34.47
CA LEU A 468 -21.98 14.07 33.35
C LEU A 468 -23.40 13.74 32.89
N ASP A 469 -24.25 14.76 32.76
CA ASP A 469 -25.63 14.61 32.26
C ASP A 469 -25.65 14.58 30.73
N VAL A 470 -25.11 13.49 30.18
CA VAL A 470 -25.00 13.25 28.76
C VAL A 470 -25.14 11.75 28.49
N MET A 471 -25.38 11.42 27.24
CA MET A 471 -25.19 10.08 26.69
C MET A 471 -24.05 10.15 25.66
N GLN A 472 -22.98 9.44 25.92
CA GLN A 472 -21.84 9.36 25.01
C GLN A 472 -21.68 7.95 24.48
N ILE A 473 -21.64 7.82 23.16
CA ILE A 473 -21.33 6.57 22.47
C ILE A 473 -19.89 6.68 21.98
N HIS A 474 -19.02 5.87 22.56
CA HIS A 474 -17.61 5.85 22.24
C HIS A 474 -17.31 4.74 21.24
N MET A 475 -16.44 5.04 20.30
CA MET A 475 -15.87 4.11 19.34
C MET A 475 -14.35 4.10 19.47
N LEU A 476 -13.76 2.93 19.44
CA LEU A 476 -12.32 2.73 19.52
C LEU A 476 -11.88 1.61 18.61
N SER A 477 -10.77 1.82 17.89
CA SER A 477 -10.07 0.78 17.17
C SER A 477 -8.57 0.90 17.38
N GLU A 478 -7.91 -0.24 17.50
CA GLU A 478 -6.46 -0.32 17.58
C GLU A 478 -5.96 -1.31 16.55
N ARG A 479 -5.30 -0.79 15.49
CA ARG A 479 -4.89 -1.57 14.33
C ARG A 479 -3.64 -1.03 13.67
N CYS A 480 -2.97 -1.87 12.89
CA CYS A 480 -1.90 -1.50 11.97
C CYS A 480 -2.04 -2.27 10.66
N LEU A 481 -1.39 -1.78 9.64
CA LEU A 481 -1.29 -2.44 8.35
C LEU A 481 0.02 -3.24 8.27
N VAL A 482 -0.01 -4.38 7.59
CA VAL A 482 1.17 -5.17 7.27
C VAL A 482 1.24 -5.32 5.75
N THR A 483 2.30 -4.81 5.16
CA THR A 483 2.58 -4.88 3.72
C THR A 483 3.80 -5.76 3.52
N GLN A 484 3.59 -7.00 3.10
CA GLN A 484 4.66 -7.97 2.83
C GLN A 484 5.03 -7.94 1.35
N GLY A 485 6.33 -7.97 1.04
CA GLY A 485 6.80 -7.95 -0.33
C GLY A 485 6.40 -6.69 -1.07
N ALA A 486 6.67 -5.52 -0.50
CA ALA A 486 6.29 -4.22 -1.05
C ALA A 486 6.80 -4.00 -2.48
N ASN A 487 7.88 -4.66 -2.88
CA ASN A 487 8.41 -4.66 -4.24
C ASN A 487 7.44 -5.21 -5.30
N ASN A 488 6.39 -5.94 -4.91
CA ASN A 488 5.34 -6.40 -5.83
C ASN A 488 4.18 -5.39 -5.95
N PHE A 489 4.21 -4.33 -5.17
CA PHE A 489 3.23 -3.25 -5.21
C PHE A 489 3.74 -2.11 -6.07
N MET A 490 2.83 -1.34 -6.64
CA MET A 490 3.16 -0.17 -7.42
C MET A 490 2.24 0.99 -7.10
N LEU A 491 2.82 2.16 -6.90
CA LEU A 491 2.12 3.42 -6.70
C LEU A 491 2.29 4.30 -7.94
N MET A 492 1.20 4.82 -8.46
CA MET A 492 1.18 5.76 -9.58
C MET A 492 0.97 7.19 -9.05
N LYS A 493 1.96 8.05 -9.24
CA LYS A 493 1.95 9.47 -8.87
C LYS A 493 1.94 10.41 -10.07
#